data_e9452f2cfe37885875041f19f962ec9a
#
_entry.id   e9452f2cfe37885875041f19f962ec9a
#
_cell.length_a   1.000
_cell.length_b   1.000
_cell.length_c   1.000
_cell.angle_alpha   90.00
_cell.angle_beta   90.00
_cell.angle_gamma   90.00
#
_symmetry.space_group_name_H-M   'P 1'
#
loop_
_entity.id
_entity.type
_entity.pdbx_description
1 polymer ?
#
loop_
_entity_poly.entity_id
_entity_poly.type
_entity_poly.pdbx_seq_one_letter_code
_entity_poly.pdbx_strand_id
1 'polypeptide(L)'
;MVGRLISGVLLAFLVSGLSQVAAQPLSNSAAPITVLLCDKAGLAETNKAKARAEADRILNTAHVQLRWVAPESNETCTGPQVESFLSIILVPRCPKDLPTSAEAMGRAVLVGTAYPRAYIFLDRVQSFDVVHRANKSSYLGVILGHAISHEMGHLLGLPHTSAGIMRAQWGRQEWVAAVTGVLGFSFPDFKVAKLSN
;
A
#
# COMPACT_ATOMS: atom_id res chain seq x y z
N MET A 1 -45.00 59.98 59.89
CA MET A 1 -43.92 60.09 58.90
C MET A 1 -43.60 58.69 58.39
N VAL A 2 -43.80 58.51 57.11
CA VAL A 2 -43.91 57.19 56.46
C VAL A 2 -42.53 56.76 55.92
N GLY A 3 -42.01 55.62 56.46
CA GLY A 3 -40.78 55.01 55.89
C GLY A 3 -41.15 53.92 54.93
N ARG A 4 -40.70 54.08 53.68
CA ARG A 4 -40.84 53.08 52.59
C ARG A 4 -39.76 52.01 52.65
N LEU A 5 -40.19 50.75 52.79
CA LEU A 5 -39.38 49.57 52.58
C LEU A 5 -39.23 49.32 51.08
N ILE A 6 -37.96 49.22 50.57
CA ILE A 6 -37.65 48.82 49.22
C ILE A 6 -37.25 47.37 49.34
N SER A 7 -38.08 46.48 48.77
CA SER A 7 -37.77 45.03 48.58
C SER A 7 -36.86 44.88 47.34
N GLY A 8 -35.63 44.46 47.57
CA GLY A 8 -34.75 44.07 46.48
C GLY A 8 -35.00 42.63 46.04
N VAL A 9 -35.39 42.44 44.78
CA VAL A 9 -35.55 41.14 44.18
C VAL A 9 -34.18 40.72 43.64
N LEU A 10 -33.59 39.66 44.18
CA LEU A 10 -32.33 39.05 43.71
C LEU A 10 -32.66 38.10 42.56
N LEU A 11 -32.29 38.50 41.37
CA LEU A 11 -32.45 37.66 40.17
C LEU A 11 -31.22 36.72 40.05
N ALA A 12 -31.39 35.43 40.35
CA ALA A 12 -30.37 34.43 40.21
C ALA A 12 -30.30 33.98 38.72
N PHE A 13 -29.22 34.31 38.02
CA PHE A 13 -28.93 33.81 36.69
C PHE A 13 -28.38 32.38 36.81
N LEU A 14 -29.18 31.38 36.42
CA LEU A 14 -28.74 30.02 36.17
C LEU A 14 -28.00 29.99 34.83
N VAL A 15 -26.68 29.96 34.88
CA VAL A 15 -25.84 29.69 33.69
C VAL A 15 -25.89 28.20 33.45
N SER A 16 -26.72 27.76 32.49
CA SER A 16 -26.74 26.39 32.00
C SER A 16 -25.46 26.17 31.16
N GLY A 17 -24.48 25.48 31.72
CA GLY A 17 -23.30 25.05 31.04
C GLY A 17 -23.65 24.02 29.94
N LEU A 18 -23.71 24.46 28.70
CA LEU A 18 -23.74 23.60 27.54
C LEU A 18 -22.36 22.94 27.40
N SER A 19 -22.23 21.69 27.88
CA SER A 19 -21.09 20.85 27.59
C SER A 19 -21.08 20.57 26.08
N GLN A 20 -20.23 21.26 25.34
CA GLN A 20 -19.90 20.91 23.97
C GLN A 20 -19.17 19.58 24.00
N VAL A 21 -19.88 18.51 23.72
CA VAL A 21 -19.28 17.23 23.34
C VAL A 21 -18.59 17.49 22.00
N ALA A 22 -17.27 17.68 22.05
CA ALA A 22 -16.44 17.72 20.84
C ALA A 22 -16.59 16.37 20.15
N ALA A 23 -17.26 16.36 19.00
CA ALA A 23 -17.30 15.22 18.12
C ALA A 23 -15.85 14.92 17.70
N GLN A 24 -15.27 13.84 18.26
CA GLN A 24 -13.99 13.35 17.79
C GLN A 24 -14.18 12.94 16.32
N PRO A 25 -13.30 13.37 15.40
CA PRO A 25 -13.36 12.89 14.05
C PRO A 25 -13.18 11.37 14.10
N LEU A 26 -14.18 10.63 13.64
CA LEU A 26 -14.06 9.19 13.38
C LEU A 26 -12.92 9.04 12.37
N SER A 27 -11.73 8.69 12.85
CA SER A 27 -10.64 8.29 11.97
C SER A 27 -11.07 6.99 11.31
N ASN A 28 -11.59 7.10 10.10
CA ASN A 28 -11.96 5.99 9.22
C ASN A 28 -10.70 5.34 8.63
N SER A 29 -9.67 5.17 9.45
CA SER A 29 -8.45 4.48 9.09
C SER A 29 -8.74 2.99 9.18
N ALA A 30 -8.92 2.37 8.00
CA ALA A 30 -8.93 0.92 7.91
C ALA A 30 -7.64 0.37 8.56
N ALA A 31 -7.72 -0.78 9.24
CA ALA A 31 -6.55 -1.39 9.85
C ALA A 31 -5.45 -1.62 8.78
N PRO A 32 -4.17 -1.42 9.12
CA PRO A 32 -3.09 -1.66 8.18
C PRO A 32 -3.07 -3.10 7.67
N ILE A 33 -2.83 -3.26 6.37
CA ILE A 33 -2.66 -4.58 5.75
C ILE A 33 -1.29 -5.12 6.15
N THR A 34 -1.24 -6.29 6.77
CA THR A 34 0.02 -6.97 7.08
C THR A 34 0.60 -7.57 5.81
N VAL A 35 1.86 -7.23 5.49
CA VAL A 35 2.57 -7.70 4.29
C VAL A 35 3.85 -8.41 4.70
N LEU A 36 3.96 -9.66 4.30
CA LEU A 36 5.15 -10.48 4.45
C LEU A 36 6.03 -10.33 3.20
N LEU A 37 7.24 -9.80 3.34
CA LEU A 37 8.20 -9.70 2.25
C LEU A 37 9.24 -10.81 2.34
N CYS A 38 9.13 -11.80 1.46
CA CYS A 38 10.05 -12.92 1.34
C CYS A 38 11.06 -12.67 0.23
N ASP A 39 12.32 -12.68 0.55
CA ASP A 39 13.40 -12.48 -0.42
C ASP A 39 14.11 -13.81 -0.74
N LYS A 40 13.69 -14.46 -1.83
CA LYS A 40 14.36 -15.65 -2.39
C LYS A 40 15.39 -15.28 -3.47
N ALA A 41 15.53 -13.99 -3.78
CA ALA A 41 16.43 -13.49 -4.81
C ALA A 41 17.76 -12.94 -4.26
N GLY A 42 17.88 -12.79 -2.93
CA GLY A 42 19.09 -12.26 -2.29
C GLY A 42 19.32 -10.77 -2.58
N LEU A 43 18.26 -9.98 -2.62
CA LEU A 43 18.36 -8.55 -2.92
C LEU A 43 19.01 -7.79 -1.76
N ALA A 44 19.88 -6.82 -2.08
CA ALA A 44 20.48 -5.94 -1.08
C ALA A 44 19.41 -5.23 -0.24
N GLU A 45 19.64 -5.13 1.08
CA GLU A 45 18.66 -4.52 2.02
C GLU A 45 18.31 -3.08 1.67
N THR A 46 19.28 -2.32 1.14
CA THR A 46 19.05 -0.94 0.67
C THR A 46 18.00 -0.85 -0.43
N ASN A 47 17.98 -1.81 -1.38
CA ASN A 47 16.95 -1.87 -2.42
C ASN A 47 15.60 -2.32 -1.86
N LYS A 48 15.58 -3.28 -0.92
CA LYS A 48 14.35 -3.72 -0.24
C LYS A 48 13.74 -2.58 0.58
N ALA A 49 14.54 -1.87 1.35
CA ALA A 49 14.08 -0.72 2.13
C ALA A 49 13.48 0.37 1.22
N LYS A 50 14.16 0.68 0.10
CA LYS A 50 13.66 1.65 -0.87
C LYS A 50 12.37 1.18 -1.55
N ALA A 51 12.26 -0.12 -1.87
CA ALA A 51 11.06 -0.68 -2.46
C ALA A 51 9.86 -0.65 -1.50
N ARG A 52 10.08 -0.97 -0.21
CA ARG A 52 9.03 -0.84 0.82
C ARG A 52 8.56 0.61 0.96
N ALA A 53 9.50 1.56 1.11
CA ALA A 53 9.16 2.97 1.24
C ALA A 53 8.37 3.50 0.02
N GLU A 54 8.73 3.06 -1.18
CA GLU A 54 8.04 3.45 -2.39
C GLU A 54 6.64 2.82 -2.50
N ALA A 55 6.50 1.55 -2.15
CA ALA A 55 5.19 0.89 -2.09
C ALA A 55 4.28 1.55 -1.05
N ASP A 56 4.82 1.90 0.14
CA ASP A 56 4.08 2.65 1.16
C ASP A 56 3.61 3.99 0.62
N ARG A 57 4.49 4.74 -0.05
CA ARG A 57 4.15 6.03 -0.65
C ARG A 57 3.00 5.91 -1.65
N ILE A 58 3.07 4.93 -2.54
CA ILE A 58 2.07 4.72 -3.59
C ILE A 58 0.73 4.29 -2.99
N LEU A 59 0.72 3.30 -2.10
CA LEU A 59 -0.50 2.75 -1.52
C LEU A 59 -1.16 3.72 -0.55
N ASN A 60 -0.38 4.55 0.15
CA ASN A 60 -0.93 5.62 0.99
C ASN A 60 -1.73 6.65 0.17
N THR A 61 -1.40 6.90 -1.10
CA THR A 61 -2.23 7.78 -1.97
C THR A 61 -3.62 7.19 -2.23
N ALA A 62 -3.75 5.87 -2.09
CA ALA A 62 -5.01 5.13 -2.19
C ALA A 62 -5.64 4.83 -0.81
N HIS A 63 -5.17 5.49 0.26
CA HIS A 63 -5.60 5.28 1.65
C HIS A 63 -5.39 3.85 2.16
N VAL A 64 -4.46 3.09 1.56
CA VAL A 64 -4.05 1.76 2.01
C VAL A 64 -2.77 1.88 2.81
N GLN A 65 -2.83 1.53 4.09
CA GLN A 65 -1.66 1.49 4.97
C GLN A 65 -1.11 0.07 5.04
N LEU A 66 0.23 -0.06 4.99
CA LEU A 66 0.91 -1.33 5.07
C LEU A 66 1.66 -1.48 6.40
N ARG A 67 1.69 -2.70 6.89
CA ARG A 67 2.55 -3.13 8.00
C ARG A 67 3.46 -4.26 7.51
N TRP A 68 4.70 -3.93 7.21
CA TRP A 68 5.69 -4.89 6.78
C TRP A 68 6.14 -5.77 7.93
N VAL A 69 6.19 -7.08 7.70
CA VAL A 69 6.72 -8.06 8.65
C VAL A 69 7.81 -8.90 7.99
N ALA A 70 8.81 -9.26 8.77
CA ALA A 70 9.85 -10.17 8.29
C ALA A 70 9.31 -11.62 8.31
N PRO A 71 9.69 -12.46 7.34
CA PRO A 71 9.40 -13.88 7.40
C PRO A 71 10.21 -14.56 8.51
N GLU A 72 9.65 -15.59 9.11
CA GLU A 72 10.38 -16.49 10.00
C GLU A 72 11.43 -17.30 9.23
N SER A 73 11.13 -17.61 7.97
CA SER A 73 12.04 -18.24 7.03
C SER A 73 11.79 -17.73 5.61
N ASN A 74 12.85 -17.29 4.93
CA ASN A 74 12.80 -16.94 3.51
C ASN A 74 12.58 -18.15 2.61
N GLU A 75 12.94 -19.35 3.04
CA GLU A 75 12.76 -20.57 2.24
C GLU A 75 11.29 -20.94 2.13
N THR A 76 10.58 -20.98 3.24
CA THR A 76 9.17 -21.35 3.31
C THR A 76 8.23 -20.17 3.10
N CYS A 77 8.72 -18.94 3.26
CA CYS A 77 7.89 -17.72 3.30
C CYS A 77 6.77 -17.84 4.35
N THR A 78 7.07 -18.45 5.48
CA THR A 78 6.16 -18.51 6.60
C THR A 78 6.26 -17.22 7.40
N GLY A 79 5.13 -16.71 7.81
CA GLY A 79 5.02 -15.51 8.62
C GLY A 79 4.59 -15.84 10.05
N PRO A 80 4.58 -14.81 10.92
CA PRO A 80 4.02 -14.95 12.26
C PRO A 80 2.57 -15.43 12.15
N GLN A 81 2.10 -16.13 13.16
CA GLN A 81 0.70 -16.57 13.25
C GLN A 81 -0.22 -15.35 13.45
N VAL A 82 -0.50 -14.67 12.36
CA VAL A 82 -1.49 -13.60 12.29
C VAL A 82 -2.66 -14.08 11.45
N GLU A 83 -3.86 -13.62 11.77
CA GLU A 83 -5.10 -14.12 11.17
C GLU A 83 -5.16 -13.89 9.66
N SER A 84 -4.50 -12.83 9.13
CA SER A 84 -4.39 -12.59 7.70
C SER A 84 -3.15 -11.77 7.33
N PHE A 85 -2.48 -12.14 6.25
CA PHE A 85 -1.41 -11.35 5.64
C PHE A 85 -1.35 -11.58 4.12
N LEU A 86 -0.79 -10.62 3.42
CA LEU A 86 -0.43 -10.77 2.01
C LEU A 86 1.05 -11.12 1.91
N SER A 87 1.44 -12.02 1.01
CA SER A 87 2.84 -12.36 0.79
C SER A 87 3.35 -11.75 -0.51
N ILE A 88 4.44 -11.01 -0.43
CA ILE A 88 5.24 -10.58 -1.58
C ILE A 88 6.51 -11.43 -1.61
N ILE A 89 6.70 -12.18 -2.68
CA ILE A 89 7.80 -13.13 -2.83
C ILE A 89 8.70 -12.65 -3.96
N LEU A 90 9.89 -12.16 -3.60
CA LEU A 90 10.92 -11.81 -4.57
C LEU A 90 11.61 -13.09 -5.03
N VAL A 91 11.57 -13.37 -6.32
CA VAL A 91 12.24 -14.52 -6.92
C VAL A 91 13.25 -14.06 -7.97
N PRO A 92 14.39 -14.78 -8.16
CA PRO A 92 15.38 -14.40 -9.16
C PRO A 92 14.81 -14.34 -10.58
N ARG A 93 13.92 -15.28 -10.90
CA ARG A 93 13.27 -15.44 -12.21
C ARG A 93 11.85 -15.96 -12.06
N CYS A 94 11.03 -15.78 -13.09
CA CYS A 94 9.69 -16.38 -13.13
C CYS A 94 9.77 -17.91 -13.00
N PRO A 95 9.06 -18.51 -12.03
CA PRO A 95 8.93 -19.97 -11.93
C PRO A 95 8.30 -20.56 -13.19
N LYS A 96 8.81 -21.72 -13.64
CA LYS A 96 8.37 -22.37 -14.90
C LYS A 96 6.90 -22.79 -14.89
N ASP A 97 6.39 -23.10 -13.73
CA ASP A 97 5.01 -23.53 -13.46
C ASP A 97 4.03 -22.35 -13.21
N LEU A 98 4.53 -21.12 -13.23
CA LEU A 98 3.72 -19.92 -13.05
C LEU A 98 3.40 -19.26 -14.40
N PRO A 99 2.20 -19.49 -14.97
CA PRO A 99 1.84 -18.93 -16.26
C PRO A 99 1.74 -17.40 -16.20
N THR A 100 2.53 -16.73 -17.06
CA THR A 100 2.54 -15.26 -17.17
C THR A 100 3.12 -14.84 -18.52
N SER A 101 2.90 -13.59 -18.95
CA SER A 101 3.54 -13.05 -20.14
C SER A 101 5.06 -12.88 -19.95
N ALA A 102 5.80 -12.81 -21.04
CA ALA A 102 7.26 -12.65 -20.98
C ALA A 102 7.67 -11.29 -20.39
N GLU A 103 6.85 -10.27 -20.56
CA GLU A 103 7.10 -8.89 -20.14
C GLU A 103 6.64 -8.60 -18.69
N ALA A 104 5.81 -9.47 -18.11
CA ALA A 104 5.29 -9.24 -16.76
C ALA A 104 6.41 -9.26 -15.71
N MET A 105 6.52 -8.22 -14.92
CA MET A 105 7.50 -8.11 -13.82
C MET A 105 7.06 -8.84 -12.56
N GLY A 106 5.78 -9.24 -12.48
CA GLY A 106 5.22 -9.97 -11.35
C GLY A 106 4.00 -10.80 -11.72
N ARG A 107 3.43 -11.46 -10.72
CA ARG A 107 2.18 -12.20 -10.83
C ARG A 107 1.48 -12.33 -9.48
N ALA A 108 0.29 -11.77 -9.36
CA ALA A 108 -0.60 -12.00 -8.23
C ALA A 108 -1.32 -13.36 -8.38
N VAL A 109 -1.44 -14.09 -7.27
CA VAL A 109 -2.11 -15.39 -7.17
C VAL A 109 -3.10 -15.33 -6.03
N LEU A 110 -4.39 -15.37 -6.37
CA LEU A 110 -5.52 -15.26 -5.43
C LEU A 110 -6.20 -16.61 -5.16
N VAL A 111 -6.14 -17.53 -6.13
CA VAL A 111 -6.91 -18.78 -6.11
C VAL A 111 -6.02 -19.95 -5.69
N GLY A 112 -6.57 -20.85 -4.87
CA GLY A 112 -5.90 -22.10 -4.47
C GLY A 112 -4.81 -21.94 -3.42
N THR A 113 -4.74 -20.78 -2.76
CA THR A 113 -3.76 -20.50 -1.69
C THR A 113 -4.46 -20.16 -0.39
N ALA A 114 -3.91 -20.65 0.73
CA ALA A 114 -4.40 -20.26 2.06
C ALA A 114 -4.27 -18.75 2.30
N TYR A 115 -3.26 -18.13 1.64
CA TYR A 115 -3.01 -16.70 1.75
C TYR A 115 -2.74 -16.11 0.35
N PRO A 116 -3.33 -14.94 0.01
CA PRO A 116 -3.04 -14.22 -1.23
C PRO A 116 -1.55 -13.87 -1.32
N ARG A 117 -0.95 -14.10 -2.48
CA ARG A 117 0.48 -13.86 -2.70
C ARG A 117 0.78 -13.26 -4.06
N ALA A 118 1.85 -12.50 -4.15
CA ALA A 118 2.38 -12.03 -5.42
C ALA A 118 3.87 -12.41 -5.55
N TYR A 119 4.24 -12.86 -6.72
CA TYR A 119 5.63 -13.09 -7.10
C TYR A 119 6.13 -11.88 -7.87
N ILE A 120 7.36 -11.44 -7.57
CA ILE A 120 8.06 -10.39 -8.30
C ILE A 120 9.32 -10.99 -8.91
N PHE A 121 9.50 -10.87 -10.23
CA PHE A 121 10.59 -11.45 -10.99
C PHE A 121 11.74 -10.46 -11.10
N LEU A 122 12.77 -10.64 -10.27
CA LEU A 122 13.82 -9.65 -10.10
C LEU A 122 14.62 -9.41 -11.40
N ASP A 123 14.87 -10.45 -12.20
CA ASP A 123 15.54 -10.32 -13.49
C ASP A 123 14.80 -9.38 -14.46
N ARG A 124 13.46 -9.43 -14.47
CA ARG A 124 12.64 -8.58 -15.34
C ARG A 124 12.57 -7.14 -14.83
N VAL A 125 12.46 -6.95 -13.51
CA VAL A 125 12.53 -5.61 -12.90
C VAL A 125 13.88 -4.96 -13.16
N GLN A 126 14.97 -5.70 -13.03
CA GLN A 126 16.33 -5.23 -13.35
C GLN A 126 16.47 -4.89 -14.83
N SER A 127 16.00 -5.76 -15.71
CA SER A 127 16.05 -5.53 -17.16
C SER A 127 15.26 -4.29 -17.56
N PHE A 128 14.08 -4.08 -16.97
CA PHE A 128 13.26 -2.90 -17.20
C PHE A 128 13.99 -1.62 -16.75
N ASP A 129 14.62 -1.62 -15.58
CA ASP A 129 15.42 -0.48 -15.11
C ASP A 129 16.62 -0.20 -16.06
N VAL A 130 17.36 -1.25 -16.43
CA VAL A 130 18.55 -1.11 -17.30
C VAL A 130 18.21 -0.56 -18.67
N VAL A 131 17.14 -1.07 -19.31
CA VAL A 131 16.75 -0.68 -20.68
C VAL A 131 16.26 0.77 -20.74
N HIS A 132 15.58 1.26 -19.71
CA HIS A 132 14.92 2.56 -19.76
C HIS A 132 15.70 3.70 -19.11
N ARG A 133 16.67 3.42 -18.23
CA ARG A 133 17.47 4.47 -17.58
C ARG A 133 18.38 5.18 -18.56
N ALA A 134 18.50 6.51 -18.41
CA ALA A 134 19.35 7.35 -19.26
C ALA A 134 20.78 7.53 -18.72
N ASN A 135 21.04 7.10 -17.48
CA ASN A 135 22.34 7.25 -16.80
C ASN A 135 22.73 5.96 -16.08
N LYS A 136 23.91 5.95 -15.44
CA LYS A 136 24.40 4.78 -14.69
C LYS A 136 23.73 4.57 -13.32
N SER A 137 22.92 5.51 -12.87
CA SER A 137 22.24 5.38 -11.59
C SER A 137 21.15 4.32 -11.67
N SER A 138 21.12 3.42 -10.69
CA SER A 138 20.09 2.38 -10.61
C SER A 138 18.86 2.90 -9.86
N TYR A 139 17.70 2.69 -10.44
CA TYR A 139 16.41 2.95 -9.83
C TYR A 139 15.70 1.66 -9.39
N LEU A 140 16.45 0.55 -9.30
CA LEU A 140 15.92 -0.77 -9.00
C LEU A 140 14.94 -0.79 -7.82
N GLY A 141 15.29 -0.17 -6.69
CA GLY A 141 14.41 -0.13 -5.53
C GLY A 141 13.11 0.64 -5.79
N VAL A 142 13.15 1.72 -6.59
CA VAL A 142 11.96 2.49 -6.99
C VAL A 142 11.07 1.65 -7.90
N ILE A 143 11.63 1.08 -8.97
CA ILE A 143 10.87 0.25 -9.92
C ILE A 143 10.30 -1.00 -9.23
N LEU A 144 11.07 -1.61 -8.32
CA LEU A 144 10.59 -2.74 -7.51
C LEU A 144 9.39 -2.34 -6.63
N GLY A 145 9.43 -1.17 -5.99
CA GLY A 145 8.31 -0.67 -5.19
C GLY A 145 7.04 -0.47 -6.02
N HIS A 146 7.18 0.02 -7.26
CA HIS A 146 6.06 0.15 -8.18
C HIS A 146 5.54 -1.22 -8.65
N ALA A 147 6.42 -2.18 -8.96
CA ALA A 147 6.01 -3.54 -9.32
C ALA A 147 5.27 -4.22 -8.16
N ILE A 148 5.75 -4.07 -6.93
CA ILE A 148 5.06 -4.54 -5.72
C ILE A 148 3.66 -3.90 -5.63
N SER A 149 3.55 -2.57 -5.79
CA SER A 149 2.28 -1.85 -5.70
C SER A 149 1.28 -2.28 -6.79
N HIS A 150 1.76 -2.56 -8.01
CA HIS A 150 0.95 -3.11 -9.10
C HIS A 150 0.35 -4.47 -8.70
N GLU A 151 1.18 -5.41 -8.27
CA GLU A 151 0.73 -6.75 -7.87
C GLU A 151 -0.17 -6.69 -6.61
N MET A 152 0.11 -5.80 -5.68
CA MET A 152 -0.79 -5.55 -4.55
C MET A 152 -2.13 -5.00 -5.00
N GLY A 153 -2.17 -4.14 -6.02
CA GLY A 153 -3.42 -3.73 -6.67
C GLY A 153 -4.27 -4.93 -7.09
N HIS A 154 -3.67 -5.92 -7.74
CA HIS A 154 -4.36 -7.16 -8.10
C HIS A 154 -4.82 -7.97 -6.87
N LEU A 155 -3.99 -8.07 -5.83
CA LEU A 155 -4.39 -8.73 -4.57
C LEU A 155 -5.56 -8.02 -3.87
N LEU A 156 -5.70 -6.71 -4.11
CA LEU A 156 -6.82 -5.89 -3.63
C LEU A 156 -8.02 -5.84 -4.60
N GLY A 157 -7.99 -6.66 -5.66
CA GLY A 157 -9.10 -6.81 -6.61
C GLY A 157 -9.10 -5.83 -7.78
N LEU A 158 -8.04 -5.04 -7.98
CA LEU A 158 -7.97 -4.11 -9.10
C LEU A 158 -7.61 -4.83 -10.41
N PRO A 159 -8.35 -4.60 -11.50
CA PRO A 159 -7.99 -5.08 -12.82
C PRO A 159 -6.90 -4.21 -13.44
N HIS A 160 -6.37 -4.65 -14.59
CA HIS A 160 -5.57 -3.77 -15.43
C HIS A 160 -6.38 -2.59 -15.96
N THR A 161 -5.69 -1.46 -16.11
CA THR A 161 -6.25 -0.21 -16.66
C THR A 161 -5.45 0.24 -17.89
N SER A 162 -5.96 1.23 -18.61
CA SER A 162 -5.27 1.81 -19.79
C SER A 162 -4.12 2.74 -19.42
N ALA A 163 -4.05 3.22 -18.17
CA ALA A 163 -3.05 4.18 -17.70
C ALA A 163 -2.72 3.95 -16.21
N GLY A 164 -1.70 4.63 -15.71
CA GLY A 164 -1.28 4.55 -14.32
C GLY A 164 -0.56 3.26 -13.98
N ILE A 165 -0.42 3.00 -12.68
CA ILE A 165 0.35 1.86 -12.18
C ILE A 165 -0.25 0.52 -12.56
N MET A 166 -1.58 0.41 -12.71
CA MET A 166 -2.28 -0.81 -13.10
C MET A 166 -2.27 -1.09 -14.62
N ARG A 167 -1.49 -0.34 -15.41
CA ARG A 167 -1.34 -0.64 -16.83
C ARG A 167 -0.63 -2.00 -17.02
N ALA A 168 -1.20 -2.86 -17.89
CA ALA A 168 -0.71 -4.23 -18.09
C ALA A 168 0.72 -4.30 -18.65
N GLN A 169 1.09 -3.36 -19.50
CA GLN A 169 2.42 -3.27 -20.12
C GLN A 169 3.02 -1.91 -19.86
N TRP A 170 4.17 -1.89 -19.20
CA TRP A 170 4.94 -0.69 -18.94
C TRP A 170 6.03 -0.50 -19.99
N GLY A 171 6.27 0.75 -20.34
CA GLY A 171 7.35 1.17 -21.22
C GLY A 171 8.11 2.35 -20.62
N ARG A 172 8.80 3.09 -21.49
CA ARG A 172 9.60 4.25 -21.07
C ARG A 172 8.77 5.32 -20.35
N GLN A 173 7.51 5.51 -20.71
CA GLN A 173 6.66 6.51 -20.06
C GLN A 173 6.42 6.16 -18.60
N GLU A 174 6.09 4.89 -18.32
CA GLU A 174 5.87 4.39 -16.96
C GLU A 174 7.18 4.41 -16.17
N TRP A 175 8.32 4.09 -16.80
CA TRP A 175 9.62 4.20 -16.13
C TRP A 175 9.92 5.65 -15.71
N VAL A 176 9.74 6.63 -16.62
CA VAL A 176 9.92 8.05 -16.29
C VAL A 176 8.98 8.47 -15.17
N ALA A 177 7.69 8.12 -15.27
CA ALA A 177 6.70 8.43 -14.26
C ALA A 177 7.02 7.81 -12.89
N ALA A 178 7.56 6.59 -12.87
CA ALA A 178 8.00 5.91 -11.65
C ALA A 178 9.18 6.64 -10.99
N VAL A 179 10.25 6.93 -11.76
CA VAL A 179 11.46 7.55 -11.19
C VAL A 179 11.26 9.02 -10.82
N THR A 180 10.26 9.68 -11.38
CA THR A 180 9.84 11.04 -11.00
C THR A 180 8.78 11.08 -9.91
N GLY A 181 8.31 9.91 -9.43
CA GLY A 181 7.37 9.79 -8.32
C GLY A 181 5.90 10.10 -8.66
N VAL A 182 5.56 10.21 -9.97
CA VAL A 182 4.19 10.54 -10.40
C VAL A 182 3.39 9.30 -10.86
N LEU A 183 4.02 8.13 -11.02
CA LEU A 183 3.29 6.90 -11.32
C LEU A 183 2.55 6.42 -10.08
N GLY A 184 1.24 6.28 -10.18
CA GLY A 184 0.39 5.82 -9.08
C GLY A 184 -0.91 5.23 -9.60
N PHE A 185 -1.82 4.95 -8.68
CA PHE A 185 -3.16 4.49 -9.02
C PHE A 185 -3.96 5.64 -9.65
N SER A 186 -4.71 5.34 -10.71
CA SER A 186 -5.65 6.29 -11.32
C SER A 186 -6.95 6.26 -10.52
N PHE A 187 -7.37 7.40 -9.94
CA PHE A 187 -8.72 7.50 -9.38
C PHE A 187 -9.74 7.68 -10.51
N PRO A 188 -10.88 6.97 -10.54
CA PRO A 188 -11.80 6.63 -9.45
C PRO A 188 -11.85 5.16 -9.02
N ASP A 189 -10.88 4.32 -9.37
CA ASP A 189 -11.04 2.85 -9.35
C ASP A 189 -10.82 2.20 -7.98
N PHE A 190 -10.31 2.96 -6.99
CA PHE A 190 -10.00 2.42 -5.66
C PHE A 190 -11.21 2.45 -4.73
N LYS A 191 -12.26 1.72 -5.05
CA LYS A 191 -13.17 1.22 -4.00
C LYS A 191 -12.54 -0.03 -3.43
N VAL A 192 -11.84 0.10 -2.30
CA VAL A 192 -11.33 -1.05 -1.55
C VAL A 192 -12.50 -2.02 -1.40
N ALA A 193 -12.48 -3.11 -2.18
CA ALA A 193 -13.34 -4.25 -1.91
C ALA A 193 -12.98 -4.64 -0.48
N LYS A 194 -13.92 -4.45 0.46
CA LYS A 194 -13.76 -4.93 1.83
C LYS A 194 -13.32 -6.37 1.70
N LEU A 195 -12.12 -6.68 2.21
CA LEU A 195 -11.73 -8.04 2.51
C LEU A 195 -12.77 -8.50 3.54
N SER A 196 -13.85 -9.09 3.04
CA SER A 196 -14.91 -9.65 3.87
C SER A 196 -14.29 -10.86 4.56
N ASN A 197 -14.28 -10.80 5.89
CA ASN A 197 -14.06 -11.96 6.75
C ASN A 197 -14.99 -13.10 6.39
#